data_cf7774d82ae422f1445999c8435b5e1f
#
_entry.id   cf7774d82ae422f1445999c8435b5e1f
#
_cell.length_a   1.000
_cell.length_b   1.000
_cell.length_c   1.000
_cell.angle_alpha   90.00
_cell.angle_beta   90.00
_cell.angle_gamma   90.00
#
_symmetry.space_group_name_H-M   'P 1'
#
loop_
_entity.id
_entity.type
_entity.pdbx_description
1 polymer ?
#
loop_
_entity_poly.entity_id
_entity_poly.type
_entity_poly.pdbx_seq_one_letter_code
_entity_poly.pdbx_strand_id
1 'polypeptide(L)'
;MKDYELHARKYPAIVAMLIPAALTSYLLLNNFPNIIGIGNIIIKSLAYFVPIAFIYGAIGFFARSLFRDASKMIFQFPMFKEDETDMPTTRLLLWNDSKALSKNEIEIIAKKVEDDFGIRLLSQEETITNPMEARKTIVSAVGKIREVTRNNPNLLNYNIDFGFCRNYLGGSVYSLLAILILAIIGSITNTADWRILLLAAGLQIVFSIIMYLTLKYKGYTYARALYNAYLSGAHYDW
;
A
#
# COMPACT_ATOMS: atom_id res chain seq x y z
N MET A 1 1.06 8.98 -14.86
CA MET A 1 -0.11 8.23 -14.32
C MET A 1 -0.07 6.73 -14.59
N LYS A 2 0.37 6.28 -15.78
CA LYS A 2 0.48 4.82 -16.09
C LYS A 2 1.42 4.08 -15.12
N ASP A 3 2.55 4.68 -14.74
CA ASP A 3 3.53 4.07 -13.82
C ASP A 3 2.97 3.88 -12.42
N TYR A 4 2.25 4.87 -11.88
CA TYR A 4 1.59 4.74 -10.58
C TYR A 4 0.55 3.62 -10.57
N GLU A 5 -0.30 3.53 -11.60
CA GLU A 5 -1.32 2.48 -11.70
C GLU A 5 -0.67 1.08 -11.75
N LEU A 6 0.43 0.96 -12.47
CA LEU A 6 1.14 -0.30 -12.62
C LEU A 6 1.84 -0.72 -11.32
N HIS A 7 2.70 0.15 -10.78
CA HIS A 7 3.60 -0.19 -9.67
C HIS A 7 2.92 -0.11 -8.30
N ALA A 8 2.02 0.87 -8.09
CA ALA A 8 1.34 1.04 -6.81
C ALA A 8 0.07 0.20 -6.65
N ARG A 9 -0.55 -0.28 -7.75
CA ARG A 9 -1.84 -0.98 -7.67
C ARG A 9 -1.82 -2.39 -8.25
N LYS A 10 -1.32 -2.56 -9.49
CA LYS A 10 -1.37 -3.86 -10.18
C LYS A 10 -0.33 -4.82 -9.62
N TYR A 11 0.94 -4.43 -9.57
CA TYR A 11 2.00 -5.30 -9.07
C TYR A 11 1.78 -5.80 -7.64
N PRO A 12 1.46 -4.96 -6.64
CA PRO A 12 1.25 -5.46 -5.29
C PRO A 12 0.06 -6.42 -5.20
N ALA A 13 -0.98 -6.21 -6.01
CA ALA A 13 -2.12 -7.13 -6.06
C ALA A 13 -1.74 -8.49 -6.65
N ILE A 14 -0.92 -8.53 -7.70
CA ILE A 14 -0.40 -9.78 -8.28
C ILE A 14 0.54 -10.47 -7.29
N VAL A 15 1.50 -9.74 -6.71
CA VAL A 15 2.51 -10.28 -5.79
C VAL A 15 1.85 -10.89 -4.54
N ALA A 16 0.81 -10.26 -3.99
CA ALA A 16 0.09 -10.79 -2.84
C ALA A 16 -0.54 -12.19 -3.11
N MET A 17 -0.82 -12.51 -4.37
CA MET A 17 -1.46 -13.76 -4.78
C MET A 17 -0.46 -14.89 -5.11
N LEU A 18 0.86 -14.65 -5.06
CA LEU A 18 1.85 -15.67 -5.44
C LEU A 18 1.91 -16.84 -4.45
N ILE A 19 1.76 -16.59 -3.16
CA ILE A 19 1.79 -17.66 -2.13
C ILE A 19 0.61 -18.62 -2.29
N PRO A 20 -0.66 -18.17 -2.37
CA PRO A 20 -1.76 -19.09 -2.65
C PRO A 20 -1.63 -19.78 -4.03
N ALA A 21 -1.05 -19.12 -5.03
CA ALA A 21 -0.77 -19.76 -6.32
C ALA A 21 0.22 -20.95 -6.19
N ALA A 22 1.31 -20.75 -5.44
CA ALA A 22 2.28 -21.81 -5.19
C ALA A 22 1.65 -22.96 -4.40
N LEU A 23 0.84 -22.67 -3.39
CA LEU A 23 0.15 -23.68 -2.60
C LEU A 23 -0.87 -24.47 -3.45
N THR A 24 -1.64 -23.80 -4.32
CA THR A 24 -2.57 -24.46 -5.25
C THR A 24 -1.80 -25.40 -6.18
N SER A 25 -0.68 -24.95 -6.73
CA SER A 25 0.16 -25.75 -7.62
C SER A 25 0.71 -27.01 -6.93
N TYR A 26 1.14 -26.85 -5.67
CA TYR A 26 1.56 -27.96 -4.83
C TYR A 26 0.45 -28.99 -4.61
N LEU A 27 -0.75 -28.54 -4.24
CA LEU A 27 -1.91 -29.42 -4.04
C LEU A 27 -2.30 -30.16 -5.32
N LEU A 28 -2.30 -29.47 -6.48
CA LEU A 28 -2.59 -30.09 -7.77
C LEU A 28 -1.53 -31.12 -8.16
N LEU A 29 -0.25 -30.83 -7.92
CA LEU A 29 0.83 -31.77 -8.21
C LEU A 29 0.69 -33.07 -7.38
N ASN A 30 0.26 -32.96 -6.13
CA ASN A 30 0.06 -34.12 -5.25
C ASN A 30 -1.18 -34.95 -5.63
N ASN A 31 -2.29 -34.27 -6.00
CA ASN A 31 -3.51 -34.97 -6.40
C ASN A 31 -3.44 -35.60 -7.79
N PHE A 32 -2.72 -34.95 -8.71
CA PHE A 32 -2.70 -35.28 -10.12
C PHE A 32 -1.30 -35.39 -10.69
N PRO A 33 -0.44 -36.27 -10.13
CA PRO A 33 0.98 -36.28 -10.48
C PRO A 33 1.27 -36.65 -11.94
N ASN A 34 0.31 -37.26 -12.63
CA ASN A 34 0.51 -37.82 -13.99
C ASN A 34 -0.19 -37.02 -15.11
N ILE A 35 -0.92 -35.94 -14.80
CA ILE A 35 -1.67 -35.19 -15.84
C ILE A 35 -0.75 -34.68 -16.96
N ILE A 36 0.47 -34.27 -16.63
CA ILE A 36 1.36 -33.60 -17.60
C ILE A 36 2.33 -34.57 -18.29
N GLY A 37 2.38 -35.84 -17.90
CA GLY A 37 3.23 -36.87 -18.57
C GLY A 37 4.74 -36.61 -18.54
N ILE A 38 5.24 -35.62 -17.81
CA ILE A 38 6.65 -35.22 -17.74
C ILE A 38 7.32 -35.94 -16.58
N GLY A 39 8.47 -36.63 -16.83
CA GLY A 39 9.20 -37.37 -15.80
C GLY A 39 10.01 -36.49 -14.83
N ASN A 40 10.50 -35.34 -15.30
CA ASN A 40 11.34 -34.44 -14.49
C ASN A 40 10.49 -33.63 -13.51
N ILE A 41 10.80 -33.76 -12.19
CA ILE A 41 10.02 -33.13 -11.13
C ILE A 41 10.05 -31.58 -11.20
N ILE A 42 11.18 -31.00 -11.60
CA ILE A 42 11.33 -29.53 -11.70
C ILE A 42 10.43 -28.98 -12.83
N ILE A 43 10.50 -29.61 -14.00
CA ILE A 43 9.68 -29.19 -15.17
C ILE A 43 8.20 -29.36 -14.85
N LYS A 44 7.84 -30.48 -14.20
CA LYS A 44 6.46 -30.75 -13.75
C LYS A 44 5.98 -29.67 -12.77
N SER A 45 6.76 -29.32 -11.76
CA SER A 45 6.44 -28.27 -10.78
C SER A 45 6.22 -26.91 -11.47
N LEU A 46 7.08 -26.53 -12.40
CA LEU A 46 6.94 -25.29 -13.18
C LEU A 46 5.71 -25.33 -14.08
N ALA A 47 5.42 -26.47 -14.71
CA ALA A 47 4.26 -26.63 -15.59
C ALA A 47 2.91 -26.50 -14.86
N TYR A 48 2.85 -26.85 -13.58
CA TYR A 48 1.69 -26.55 -12.73
C TYR A 48 1.69 -25.10 -12.24
N PHE A 49 2.86 -24.60 -11.79
CA PHE A 49 2.93 -23.26 -11.15
C PHE A 49 2.65 -22.14 -12.12
N VAL A 50 3.18 -22.17 -13.35
CA VAL A 50 3.06 -21.05 -14.29
C VAL A 50 1.61 -20.72 -14.65
N PRO A 51 0.76 -21.69 -15.09
CA PRO A 51 -0.64 -21.40 -15.37
C PRO A 51 -1.41 -20.94 -14.14
N ILE A 52 -1.17 -21.54 -12.98
CA ILE A 52 -1.82 -21.18 -11.73
C ILE A 52 -1.43 -19.78 -11.28
N ALA A 53 -0.15 -19.42 -11.34
CA ALA A 53 0.33 -18.08 -11.05
C ALA A 53 -0.31 -17.04 -11.98
N PHE A 54 -0.54 -17.39 -13.24
CA PHE A 54 -1.22 -16.53 -14.20
C PHE A 54 -2.68 -16.31 -13.83
N ILE A 55 -3.41 -17.35 -13.42
CA ILE A 55 -4.81 -17.26 -12.95
C ILE A 55 -4.88 -16.39 -11.70
N TYR A 56 -4.05 -16.63 -10.68
CA TYR A 56 -4.02 -15.82 -9.46
C TYR A 56 -3.58 -14.37 -9.73
N GLY A 57 -2.65 -14.18 -10.67
CA GLY A 57 -2.25 -12.85 -11.13
C GLY A 57 -3.41 -12.10 -11.79
N ALA A 58 -4.20 -12.79 -12.62
CA ALA A 58 -5.40 -12.23 -13.22
C ALA A 58 -6.45 -11.88 -12.16
N ILE A 59 -6.69 -12.75 -11.17
CA ILE A 59 -7.56 -12.45 -10.03
C ILE A 59 -7.09 -11.20 -9.31
N GLY A 60 -5.80 -11.09 -8.95
CA GLY A 60 -5.23 -9.91 -8.32
C GLY A 60 -5.39 -8.65 -9.17
N PHE A 61 -5.18 -8.75 -10.48
CA PHE A 61 -5.37 -7.65 -11.41
C PHE A 61 -6.81 -7.12 -11.43
N PHE A 62 -7.80 -8.00 -11.53
CA PHE A 62 -9.21 -7.61 -11.55
C PHE A 62 -9.71 -7.17 -10.17
N ALA A 63 -9.27 -7.83 -9.11
CA ALA A 63 -9.68 -7.52 -7.73
C ALA A 63 -8.91 -6.34 -7.09
N ARG A 64 -8.00 -5.67 -7.80
CA ARG A 64 -7.14 -4.61 -7.24
C ARG A 64 -7.88 -3.46 -6.56
N SER A 65 -9.10 -3.16 -7.00
CA SER A 65 -9.93 -2.14 -6.34
C SER A 65 -10.41 -2.61 -4.96
N LEU A 66 -10.86 -3.87 -4.86
CA LEU A 66 -11.25 -4.49 -3.59
C LEU A 66 -10.08 -4.57 -2.63
N PHE A 67 -8.87 -4.92 -3.13
CA PHE A 67 -7.66 -4.95 -2.31
C PHE A 67 -7.30 -3.57 -1.77
N ARG A 68 -7.43 -2.52 -2.60
CA ARG A 68 -7.24 -1.13 -2.17
C ARG A 68 -8.23 -0.74 -1.08
N ASP A 69 -9.50 -1.09 -1.24
CA ASP A 69 -10.54 -0.69 -0.30
C ASP A 69 -10.41 -1.47 1.03
N ALA A 70 -10.14 -2.78 0.98
CA ALA A 70 -9.80 -3.57 2.15
C ALA A 70 -8.56 -3.01 2.88
N SER A 71 -7.52 -2.62 2.13
CA SER A 71 -6.33 -2.01 2.71
C SER A 71 -6.61 -0.70 3.45
N LYS A 72 -7.46 0.15 2.90
CA LYS A 72 -7.86 1.39 3.57
C LYS A 72 -8.63 1.10 4.86
N MET A 73 -9.62 0.23 4.81
CA MET A 73 -10.50 -0.07 5.94
C MET A 73 -9.75 -0.79 7.08
N ILE A 74 -8.93 -1.80 6.74
CA ILE A 74 -8.33 -2.69 7.74
C ILE A 74 -6.99 -2.15 8.27
N PHE A 75 -6.21 -1.45 7.44
CA PHE A 75 -4.84 -1.04 7.79
C PHE A 75 -4.64 0.48 7.81
N GLN A 76 -5.07 1.19 6.77
CA GLN A 76 -4.78 2.63 6.68
C GLN A 76 -5.59 3.43 7.69
N PHE A 77 -6.90 3.23 7.77
CA PHE A 77 -7.76 3.97 8.70
C PHE A 77 -7.42 3.72 10.16
N PRO A 78 -7.22 2.48 10.65
CA PRO A 78 -6.77 2.26 12.03
C PRO A 78 -5.39 2.86 12.30
N MET A 79 -4.45 2.81 11.33
CA MET A 79 -3.11 3.36 11.48
C MET A 79 -3.09 4.89 11.57
N PHE A 80 -3.97 5.57 10.81
CA PHE A 80 -4.04 7.02 10.67
C PHE A 80 -5.37 7.61 11.17
N LYS A 81 -6.06 6.93 12.09
CA LYS A 81 -7.29 7.38 12.76
C LYS A 81 -8.40 7.81 11.79
N GLU A 82 -8.66 6.95 10.82
CA GLU A 82 -9.85 6.96 9.94
C GLU A 82 -9.94 8.04 8.87
N ASP A 83 -9.26 9.21 8.99
CA ASP A 83 -9.47 10.32 8.05
C ASP A 83 -8.17 10.94 7.55
N GLU A 84 -8.25 11.71 6.47
CA GLU A 84 -7.18 12.53 5.91
C GLU A 84 -6.64 13.55 6.93
N THR A 85 -7.44 13.92 7.93
CA THR A 85 -7.07 14.81 9.04
C THR A 85 -5.95 14.27 9.93
N ASP A 86 -5.72 12.95 9.93
CA ASP A 86 -4.65 12.29 10.70
C ASP A 86 -3.56 11.64 9.83
N MET A 87 -3.62 11.81 8.52
CA MET A 87 -2.58 11.35 7.60
C MET A 87 -1.24 12.05 7.88
N PRO A 88 -0.11 11.40 7.58
CA PRO A 88 1.22 11.99 7.77
C PRO A 88 1.37 13.38 7.13
N THR A 89 0.73 13.61 5.97
CA THR A 89 0.73 14.91 5.31
C THR A 89 0.06 15.99 6.14
N THR A 90 -0.99 15.69 6.88
CA THR A 90 -1.65 16.66 7.78
C THR A 90 -0.85 16.82 9.06
N ARG A 91 -0.38 15.73 9.65
CA ARG A 91 0.36 15.74 10.92
C ARG A 91 1.65 16.54 10.87
N LEU A 92 2.37 16.49 9.73
CA LEU A 92 3.64 17.23 9.59
C LEU A 92 3.49 18.75 9.63
N LEU A 93 2.30 19.29 9.32
CA LEU A 93 2.00 20.72 9.39
C LEU A 93 1.31 21.15 10.70
N LEU A 94 1.01 20.22 11.61
CA LEU A 94 0.47 20.58 12.91
C LEU A 94 1.59 21.05 13.85
N TRP A 95 1.45 22.24 14.42
CA TRP A 95 2.44 22.87 15.30
C TRP A 95 2.90 22.00 16.47
N ASN A 96 1.99 21.23 17.06
CA ASN A 96 2.23 20.42 18.26
C ASN A 96 2.52 18.94 17.98
N ASP A 97 2.35 18.47 16.75
CA ASP A 97 2.46 17.05 16.38
C ASP A 97 3.57 16.80 15.35
N SER A 98 4.23 17.87 14.86
CA SER A 98 5.30 17.75 13.88
C SER A 98 6.59 17.27 14.53
N LYS A 99 6.97 16.03 14.21
CA LYS A 99 8.28 15.47 14.59
C LYS A 99 9.33 15.57 13.47
N ALA A 100 8.93 16.01 12.30
CA ALA A 100 9.76 15.94 11.10
C ALA A 100 10.06 17.29 10.44
N LEU A 101 9.23 18.31 10.67
CA LEU A 101 9.44 19.67 10.20
C LEU A 101 9.74 20.60 11.39
N SER A 102 10.68 21.51 11.20
CA SER A 102 10.93 22.58 12.17
C SER A 102 9.79 23.60 12.14
N LYS A 103 9.65 24.40 13.23
CA LYS A 103 8.67 25.49 13.25
C LYS A 103 8.86 26.48 12.09
N ASN A 104 10.12 26.80 11.77
CA ASN A 104 10.44 27.69 10.66
C ASN A 104 9.98 27.10 9.30
N GLU A 105 10.15 25.78 9.08
CA GLU A 105 9.67 25.14 7.85
C GLU A 105 8.15 25.19 7.76
N ILE A 106 7.45 24.99 8.88
CA ILE A 106 5.98 25.10 8.92
C ILE A 106 5.54 26.53 8.56
N GLU A 107 6.21 27.56 9.12
CA GLU A 107 5.93 28.96 8.80
C GLU A 107 6.16 29.29 7.33
N ILE A 108 7.26 28.82 6.75
CA ILE A 108 7.57 29.02 5.33
C ILE A 108 6.50 28.36 4.45
N ILE A 109 6.10 27.12 4.79
CA ILE A 109 5.05 26.41 4.05
C ILE A 109 3.72 27.13 4.21
N ALA A 110 3.34 27.54 5.42
CA ALA A 110 2.09 28.25 5.71
C ALA A 110 1.97 29.54 4.90
N LYS A 111 3.05 30.37 4.91
CA LYS A 111 3.11 31.58 4.11
C LYS A 111 2.99 31.32 2.62
N LYS A 112 3.74 30.33 2.10
CA LYS A 112 3.69 29.97 0.68
C LYS A 112 2.30 29.46 0.29
N VAL A 113 1.61 28.70 1.13
CA VAL A 113 0.24 28.21 0.91
C VAL A 113 -0.75 29.37 0.87
N GLU A 114 -0.58 30.39 1.73
CA GLU A 114 -1.41 31.59 1.72
C GLU A 114 -1.17 32.40 0.46
N ASP A 115 0.09 32.61 0.07
CA ASP A 115 0.48 33.36 -1.14
C ASP A 115 0.00 32.67 -2.43
N ASP A 116 0.17 31.33 -2.54
CA ASP A 116 -0.16 30.58 -3.77
C ASP A 116 -1.67 30.26 -3.91
N PHE A 117 -2.38 30.02 -2.79
CA PHE A 117 -3.75 29.47 -2.82
C PHE A 117 -4.78 30.31 -2.04
N GLY A 118 -4.38 31.36 -1.34
CA GLY A 118 -5.24 32.13 -0.46
C GLY A 118 -5.77 31.35 0.75
N ILE A 119 -5.12 30.24 1.12
CA ILE A 119 -5.50 29.41 2.26
C ILE A 119 -4.60 29.76 3.44
N ARG A 120 -5.15 30.47 4.43
CA ARG A 120 -4.45 30.76 5.67
C ARG A 120 -4.49 29.55 6.59
N LEU A 121 -3.33 28.96 6.90
CA LEU A 121 -3.20 27.96 7.95
C LEU A 121 -3.32 28.61 9.32
N LEU A 122 -3.94 27.91 10.27
CA LEU A 122 -4.11 28.41 11.62
C LEU A 122 -2.76 28.55 12.35
N SER A 123 -2.60 29.59 13.16
CA SER A 123 -1.45 29.79 14.03
C SER A 123 -1.35 28.70 15.11
N GLN A 124 -0.22 28.65 15.84
CA GLN A 124 -0.06 27.69 16.92
C GLN A 124 -1.16 27.84 17.99
N GLU A 125 -1.52 29.05 18.37
CA GLU A 125 -2.55 29.35 19.38
C GLU A 125 -3.95 28.97 18.88
N GLU A 126 -4.28 29.35 17.64
CA GLU A 126 -5.54 28.99 16.98
C GLU A 126 -5.67 27.45 16.83
N THR A 127 -4.58 26.75 16.54
CA THR A 127 -4.54 25.28 16.43
C THR A 127 -4.86 24.60 17.75
N ILE A 128 -4.43 25.16 18.88
CA ILE A 128 -4.74 24.64 20.22
C ILE A 128 -6.23 24.86 20.53
N THR A 129 -6.76 26.01 20.17
CA THR A 129 -8.18 26.37 20.43
C THR A 129 -9.14 25.60 19.53
N ASN A 130 -8.80 25.44 18.26
CA ASN A 130 -9.64 24.81 17.23
C ASN A 130 -8.88 23.71 16.46
N PRO A 131 -8.52 22.57 17.09
CA PRO A 131 -7.65 21.57 16.50
C PRO A 131 -8.26 20.87 15.27
N MET A 132 -9.58 20.71 15.24
CA MET A 132 -10.25 20.07 14.11
C MET A 132 -10.29 20.98 12.87
N GLU A 133 -10.51 22.28 13.06
CA GLU A 133 -10.49 23.25 11.98
C GLU A 133 -9.09 23.42 11.40
N ALA A 134 -8.06 23.44 12.26
CA ALA A 134 -6.67 23.44 11.81
C ALA A 134 -6.37 22.24 10.90
N ARG A 135 -6.81 21.03 11.29
CA ARG A 135 -6.63 19.82 10.48
C ARG A 135 -7.34 19.90 9.14
N LYS A 136 -8.61 20.35 9.12
CA LYS A 136 -9.38 20.50 7.88
C LYS A 136 -8.76 21.52 6.93
N THR A 137 -8.29 22.63 7.44
CA THR A 137 -7.61 23.65 6.64
C THR A 137 -6.31 23.09 6.03
N ILE A 138 -5.53 22.33 6.82
CA ILE A 138 -4.34 21.65 6.32
C ILE A 138 -4.69 20.63 5.24
N VAL A 139 -5.75 19.83 5.41
CA VAL A 139 -6.20 18.87 4.38
C VAL A 139 -6.52 19.58 3.06
N SER A 140 -7.20 20.72 3.13
CA SER A 140 -7.49 21.56 1.95
C SER A 140 -6.21 22.04 1.27
N ALA A 141 -5.26 22.58 2.05
CA ALA A 141 -3.97 23.03 1.55
C ALA A 141 -3.17 21.88 0.92
N VAL A 142 -3.13 20.71 1.58
CA VAL A 142 -2.47 19.49 1.07
C VAL A 142 -3.05 19.06 -0.27
N GLY A 143 -4.37 19.18 -0.45
CA GLY A 143 -5.02 18.91 -1.73
C GLY A 143 -4.44 19.77 -2.85
N LYS A 144 -4.30 21.08 -2.62
CA LYS A 144 -3.70 22.03 -3.59
C LYS A 144 -2.22 21.77 -3.83
N ILE A 145 -1.45 21.52 -2.77
CA ILE A 145 -0.03 21.15 -2.88
C ILE A 145 0.14 19.91 -3.74
N ARG A 146 -0.67 18.86 -3.54
CA ARG A 146 -0.64 17.64 -4.37
C ARG A 146 -0.96 17.91 -5.83
N GLU A 147 -1.84 18.86 -6.11
CA GLU A 147 -2.20 19.26 -7.48
C GLU A 147 -1.01 19.87 -8.20
N VAL A 148 -0.35 20.88 -7.61
CA VAL A 148 0.78 21.58 -8.22
C VAL A 148 2.07 20.75 -8.26
N THR A 149 2.25 19.80 -7.35
CA THR A 149 3.44 18.93 -7.32
C THR A 149 3.25 17.60 -8.04
N ARG A 150 2.09 17.38 -8.67
CA ARG A 150 1.67 16.09 -9.24
C ARG A 150 2.67 15.48 -10.22
N ASN A 151 3.41 16.31 -10.94
CA ASN A 151 4.30 15.90 -12.01
C ASN A 151 5.76 15.77 -11.58
N ASN A 152 6.05 15.95 -10.28
CA ASN A 152 7.39 15.74 -9.76
C ASN A 152 7.72 14.23 -9.75
N PRO A 153 8.73 13.77 -10.54
CA PRO A 153 9.04 12.34 -10.67
C PRO A 153 9.58 11.74 -9.36
N ASN A 154 10.31 12.51 -8.55
CA ASN A 154 10.80 12.03 -7.27
C ASN A 154 9.64 11.79 -6.30
N LEU A 155 8.69 12.73 -6.23
CA LEU A 155 7.50 12.59 -5.41
C LEU A 155 6.64 11.39 -5.84
N LEU A 156 6.56 11.15 -7.15
CA LEU A 156 5.84 10.00 -7.70
C LEU A 156 6.40 8.68 -7.17
N ASN A 157 7.72 8.51 -7.08
CA ASN A 157 8.35 7.30 -6.55
C ASN A 157 7.97 7.05 -5.07
N TYR A 158 8.00 8.08 -4.22
CA TYR A 158 7.55 7.95 -2.82
C TYR A 158 6.06 7.59 -2.71
N ASN A 159 5.23 8.14 -3.59
CA ASN A 159 3.80 7.80 -3.65
C ASN A 159 3.56 6.36 -4.14
N ILE A 160 4.36 5.88 -5.09
CA ILE A 160 4.36 4.49 -5.56
C ILE A 160 4.70 3.55 -4.41
N ASP A 161 5.78 3.82 -3.69
CA ASP A 161 6.23 3.01 -2.55
C ASP A 161 5.15 2.89 -1.46
N PHE A 162 4.56 4.02 -1.06
CA PHE A 162 3.46 4.03 -0.10
C PHE A 162 2.25 3.24 -0.62
N GLY A 163 1.87 3.48 -1.88
CA GLY A 163 0.77 2.79 -2.54
C GLY A 163 1.00 1.29 -2.69
N PHE A 164 2.23 0.86 -2.95
CA PHE A 164 2.62 -0.56 -3.03
C PHE A 164 2.38 -1.27 -1.69
N CYS A 165 2.96 -0.76 -0.60
CA CYS A 165 2.81 -1.35 0.73
C CYS A 165 1.33 -1.44 1.12
N ARG A 166 0.58 -0.36 0.92
CA ARG A 166 -0.84 -0.30 1.23
C ARG A 166 -1.64 -1.35 0.46
N ASN A 167 -1.50 -1.41 -0.86
CA ASN A 167 -2.30 -2.30 -1.70
C ASN A 167 -1.87 -3.78 -1.57
N TYR A 168 -0.60 -4.06 -1.28
CA TYR A 168 -0.15 -5.40 -0.89
C TYR A 168 -0.87 -5.89 0.37
N LEU A 169 -0.97 -5.06 1.41
CA LEU A 169 -1.68 -5.40 2.64
C LEU A 169 -3.16 -5.75 2.39
N GLY A 170 -3.83 -5.00 1.52
CA GLY A 170 -5.19 -5.37 1.11
C GLY A 170 -5.25 -6.71 0.39
N GLY A 171 -4.32 -6.96 -0.54
CA GLY A 171 -4.21 -8.24 -1.24
C GLY A 171 -3.88 -9.41 -0.30
N SER A 172 -3.09 -9.16 0.76
CA SER A 172 -2.71 -10.19 1.73
C SER A 172 -3.89 -10.74 2.53
N VAL A 173 -4.92 -9.95 2.77
CA VAL A 173 -6.16 -10.43 3.41
C VAL A 173 -6.82 -11.49 2.55
N TYR A 174 -6.97 -11.23 1.26
CA TYR A 174 -7.55 -12.19 0.31
C TYR A 174 -6.63 -13.40 0.07
N SER A 175 -5.31 -13.18 0.12
CA SER A 175 -4.33 -14.26 0.06
C SER A 175 -4.47 -15.22 1.25
N LEU A 176 -4.60 -14.70 2.47
CA LEU A 176 -4.84 -15.52 3.67
C LEU A 176 -6.18 -16.27 3.60
N LEU A 177 -7.24 -15.63 3.11
CA LEU A 177 -8.52 -16.30 2.85
C LEU A 177 -8.38 -17.44 1.83
N ALA A 178 -7.63 -17.22 0.74
CA ALA A 178 -7.37 -18.25 -0.24
C ALA A 178 -6.57 -19.42 0.35
N ILE A 179 -5.54 -19.15 1.16
CA ILE A 179 -4.77 -20.18 1.88
C ILE A 179 -5.69 -20.99 2.82
N LEU A 180 -6.59 -20.34 3.54
CA LEU A 180 -7.56 -21.00 4.41
C LEU A 180 -8.49 -21.93 3.62
N ILE A 181 -9.02 -21.46 2.49
CA ILE A 181 -9.87 -22.27 1.61
C ILE A 181 -9.09 -23.49 1.09
N LEU A 182 -7.85 -23.30 0.65
CA LEU A 182 -6.99 -24.37 0.18
C LEU A 182 -6.66 -25.38 1.29
N ALA A 183 -6.49 -24.91 2.54
CA ALA A 183 -6.29 -25.78 3.69
C ALA A 183 -7.52 -26.67 3.95
N ILE A 184 -8.73 -26.11 3.84
CA ILE A 184 -9.98 -26.87 3.98
C ILE A 184 -10.11 -27.91 2.85
N ILE A 185 -9.89 -27.51 1.60
CA ILE A 185 -9.94 -28.42 0.45
C ILE A 185 -8.91 -29.55 0.59
N GLY A 186 -7.68 -29.20 0.90
CA GLY A 186 -6.60 -30.17 1.08
C GLY A 186 -6.84 -31.14 2.24
N SER A 187 -7.49 -30.70 3.31
CA SER A 187 -7.89 -31.56 4.42
C SER A 187 -9.02 -32.53 4.01
N ILE A 188 -10.01 -32.08 3.27
CA ILE A 188 -11.12 -32.91 2.79
C ILE A 188 -10.60 -33.98 1.81
N THR A 189 -9.66 -33.61 0.94
CA THR A 189 -9.07 -34.51 -0.06
C THR A 189 -7.91 -35.37 0.47
N ASN A 190 -7.53 -35.22 1.74
CA ASN A 190 -6.38 -35.89 2.36
C ASN A 190 -5.04 -35.67 1.62
N THR A 191 -4.88 -34.52 0.96
CA THR A 191 -3.70 -34.20 0.14
C THR A 191 -2.86 -33.09 0.73
N ALA A 192 -3.33 -32.44 1.81
CA ALA A 192 -2.64 -31.36 2.45
C ALA A 192 -1.61 -31.86 3.47
N ASP A 193 -0.35 -31.51 3.27
CA ASP A 193 0.63 -31.51 4.36
C ASP A 193 0.43 -30.21 5.19
N TRP A 194 0.00 -30.37 6.44
CA TRP A 194 -0.23 -29.25 7.37
C TRP A 194 1.02 -28.39 7.59
N ARG A 195 2.23 -28.97 7.45
CA ARG A 195 3.51 -28.23 7.57
C ARG A 195 3.67 -27.20 6.45
N ILE A 196 3.32 -27.59 5.24
CA ILE A 196 3.37 -26.70 4.07
C ILE A 196 2.29 -25.63 4.16
N LEU A 197 1.09 -25.98 4.64
CA LEU A 197 0.03 -25.02 4.89
C LEU A 197 0.44 -23.97 5.93
N LEU A 198 1.02 -24.39 7.05
CA LEU A 198 1.52 -23.48 8.09
C LEU A 198 2.68 -22.64 7.59
N LEU A 199 3.58 -23.20 6.79
CA LEU A 199 4.68 -22.44 6.17
C LEU A 199 4.14 -21.37 5.24
N ALA A 200 3.19 -21.69 4.36
CA ALA A 200 2.57 -20.73 3.45
C ALA A 200 1.85 -19.60 4.19
N ALA A 201 1.03 -19.93 5.20
CA ALA A 201 0.36 -18.95 6.05
C ALA A 201 1.37 -18.11 6.84
N GLY A 202 2.38 -18.72 7.43
CA GLY A 202 3.45 -18.03 8.16
C GLY A 202 4.22 -17.04 7.30
N LEU A 203 4.62 -17.44 6.09
CA LEU A 203 5.28 -16.54 5.14
C LEU A 203 4.37 -15.37 4.77
N GLN A 204 3.10 -15.62 4.47
CA GLN A 204 2.15 -14.55 4.14
C GLN A 204 2.00 -13.55 5.30
N ILE A 205 1.90 -14.03 6.54
CA ILE A 205 1.80 -13.20 7.74
C ILE A 205 3.08 -12.38 7.94
N VAL A 206 4.26 -13.00 7.82
CA VAL A 206 5.55 -12.30 7.97
C VAL A 206 5.68 -11.17 6.94
N PHE A 207 5.40 -11.43 5.67
CA PHE A 207 5.41 -10.38 4.65
C PHE A 207 4.38 -9.27 4.93
N SER A 208 3.20 -9.63 5.43
CA SER A 208 2.17 -8.64 5.81
C SER A 208 2.63 -7.77 6.96
N ILE A 209 3.28 -8.34 7.98
CA ILE A 209 3.85 -7.58 9.11
C ILE A 209 4.94 -6.61 8.61
N ILE A 210 5.85 -7.06 7.75
CA ILE A 210 6.90 -6.21 7.17
C ILE A 210 6.26 -5.04 6.42
N MET A 211 5.27 -5.30 5.57
CA MET A 211 4.59 -4.25 4.81
C MET A 211 3.79 -3.29 5.71
N TYR A 212 3.19 -3.79 6.80
CA TYR A 212 2.49 -2.96 7.77
C TYR A 212 3.43 -2.00 8.51
N LEU A 213 4.55 -2.49 9.00
CA LEU A 213 5.57 -1.67 9.66
C LEU A 213 6.16 -0.62 8.69
N THR A 214 6.38 -1.02 7.44
CA THR A 214 6.92 -0.17 6.39
C THR A 214 5.90 0.90 5.95
N LEU A 215 4.60 0.60 5.95
CA LEU A 215 3.54 1.52 5.50
C LEU A 215 3.57 2.86 6.23
N LYS A 216 3.71 2.83 7.56
CA LYS A 216 3.79 4.05 8.37
C LYS A 216 5.01 4.90 8.01
N TYR A 217 6.17 4.25 7.91
CA TYR A 217 7.42 4.91 7.52
C TYR A 217 7.31 5.55 6.13
N LYS A 218 6.84 4.81 5.13
CA LYS A 218 6.65 5.30 3.76
C LYS A 218 5.63 6.45 3.68
N GLY A 219 4.61 6.44 4.53
CA GLY A 219 3.65 7.55 4.64
C GLY A 219 4.31 8.87 5.07
N TYR A 220 5.16 8.83 6.10
CA TYR A 220 5.91 10.01 6.55
C TYR A 220 6.97 10.45 5.54
N THR A 221 7.65 9.50 4.90
CA THR A 221 8.65 9.82 3.85
C THR A 221 7.99 10.51 2.66
N TYR A 222 6.83 10.00 2.21
CA TYR A 222 6.04 10.65 1.16
C TYR A 222 5.60 12.07 1.58
N ALA A 223 5.11 12.25 2.81
CA ALA A 223 4.66 13.55 3.30
C ALA A 223 5.80 14.58 3.31
N ARG A 224 6.99 14.18 3.77
CA ARG A 224 8.18 15.04 3.75
C ARG A 224 8.60 15.38 2.32
N ALA A 225 8.63 14.39 1.43
CA ALA A 225 8.96 14.60 0.03
C ALA A 225 7.97 15.54 -0.67
N LEU A 226 6.67 15.48 -0.31
CA LEU A 226 5.63 16.38 -0.81
C LEU A 226 5.93 17.83 -0.49
N TYR A 227 6.26 18.13 0.77
CA TYR A 227 6.58 19.50 1.19
C TYR A 227 7.89 19.99 0.62
N ASN A 228 8.91 19.14 0.53
CA ASN A 228 10.17 19.50 -0.11
C ASN A 228 9.97 19.82 -1.60
N ALA A 229 9.17 19.03 -2.31
CA ALA A 229 8.84 19.29 -3.70
C ALA A 229 8.07 20.60 -3.88
N TYR A 230 7.16 20.92 -2.97
CA TYR A 230 6.40 22.17 -2.97
C TYR A 230 7.30 23.39 -2.70
N LEU A 231 8.19 23.31 -1.73
CA LEU A 231 9.12 24.40 -1.38
C LEU A 231 10.17 24.64 -2.46
N SER A 232 10.65 23.59 -3.12
CA SER A 232 11.68 23.73 -4.17
C SER A 232 11.19 24.45 -5.42
N GLY A 233 9.89 24.74 -5.53
CA GLY A 233 9.33 25.48 -6.67
C GLY A 233 9.50 24.78 -8.00
N ALA A 234 9.70 23.47 -8.02
CA ALA A 234 9.80 22.68 -9.25
C ALA A 234 8.43 22.65 -9.94
N HIS A 235 8.03 23.79 -10.49
CA HIS A 235 7.05 23.85 -11.57
C HIS A 235 7.73 23.20 -12.78
N TYR A 236 7.43 21.94 -13.03
CA TYR A 236 7.72 21.34 -14.32
C TYR A 236 6.67 21.89 -15.28
N ASP A 237 7.03 22.96 -15.99
CA ASP A 237 6.28 23.45 -17.14
C ASP A 237 6.22 22.33 -18.20
N TRP A 238 5.05 22.13 -18.77
CA TRP A 238 4.74 21.14 -19.81
C TRP A 238 5.10 21.65 -21.19
#